data_2d70db286e3be7fb7564a0beb2a0ac11
#
_entry.id   2d70db286e3be7fb7564a0beb2a0ac11
#
_cell.length_a   1.000
_cell.length_b   1.000
_cell.length_c   1.000
_cell.angle_alpha   90.00
_cell.angle_beta   90.00
_cell.angle_gamma   90.00
#
_symmetry.space_group_name_H-M   'P 1'
#
loop_
_entity.id
_entity.type
_entity.pdbx_description
1 polymer ?
#
loop_
_entity_poly.entity_id
_entity_poly.type
_entity_poly.pdbx_seq_one_letter_code
_entity_poly.pdbx_strand_id
1 'polypeptide(L)'
;LYIGESFIDCISHYQLRHLGSKLNLVYVSTEGTFTEGQMKLLRLILDKNQVKELRSIFDNDKQGYKYTLWLHRHFYGAQTDVESLSEQELRNKVHELKNVELPEKKDWNDDLKASCATCTSVESGQ
;
A
#
# COMPACT_ATOMS: atom_id res chain seq x y z
N LEU A 1 -9.54 5.33 2.02
CA LEU A 1 -8.24 5.62 2.61
C LEU A 1 -7.21 4.61 2.15
N TYR A 2 -6.04 5.12 1.79
CA TYR A 2 -4.88 4.29 1.43
C TYR A 2 -3.84 4.35 2.54
N ILE A 3 -3.24 3.21 2.85
CA ILE A 3 -2.14 3.14 3.81
C ILE A 3 -0.91 2.47 3.19
N GLY A 4 0.25 3.12 3.30
CA GLY A 4 1.53 2.65 2.77
C GLY A 4 2.68 2.85 3.73
N GLU A 5 3.88 2.40 3.35
CA GLU A 5 5.06 2.46 4.21
C GLU A 5 5.70 3.83 4.29
N SER A 6 5.69 4.59 3.19
CA SER A 6 6.33 5.92 3.15
C SER A 6 5.43 6.95 2.46
N PHE A 7 5.62 8.22 2.82
CA PHE A 7 4.87 9.29 2.16
C PHE A 7 5.24 9.40 0.68
N ILE A 8 6.48 9.10 0.31
CA ILE A 8 6.92 9.11 -1.10
C ILE A 8 6.14 8.08 -1.91
N ASP A 9 5.93 6.88 -1.36
CA ASP A 9 5.13 5.85 -2.01
C ASP A 9 3.66 6.26 -2.12
N CYS A 10 3.13 6.91 -1.11
CA CYS A 10 1.76 7.44 -1.13
C CYS A 10 1.60 8.49 -2.24
N ILE A 11 2.53 9.43 -2.34
CA ILE A 11 2.53 10.45 -3.40
C ILE A 11 2.66 9.78 -4.77
N SER A 12 3.55 8.82 -4.91
CA SER A 12 3.78 8.10 -6.16
C SER A 12 2.53 7.33 -6.61
N HIS A 13 1.86 6.65 -5.67
CA HIS A 13 0.59 5.97 -5.94
C HIS A 13 -0.46 6.97 -6.42
N TYR A 14 -0.60 8.10 -5.74
CA TYR A 14 -1.52 9.14 -6.15
C TYR A 14 -1.24 9.61 -7.58
N GLN A 15 0.01 9.89 -7.91
CA GLN A 15 0.39 10.34 -9.24
C GLN A 15 0.12 9.30 -10.32
N LEU A 16 0.36 8.02 -10.03
CA LEU A 16 0.16 6.92 -10.98
C LEU A 16 -1.32 6.60 -11.20
N ARG A 17 -2.13 6.68 -10.16
CA ARG A 17 -3.49 6.12 -10.16
C ARG A 17 -4.61 7.16 -10.08
N HIS A 18 -4.37 8.30 -9.45
CA HIS A 18 -5.44 9.22 -9.08
C HIS A 18 -5.19 10.68 -9.46
N LEU A 19 -4.13 10.99 -10.18
CA LEU A 19 -3.85 12.37 -10.58
C LEU A 19 -5.02 12.94 -11.38
N GLY A 20 -5.55 14.07 -10.91
CA GLY A 20 -6.73 14.70 -11.51
C GLY A 20 -8.07 14.09 -11.09
N SER A 21 -8.06 13.10 -10.21
CA SER A 21 -9.29 12.50 -9.69
C SER A 21 -10.06 13.49 -8.83
N LYS A 22 -11.41 13.42 -8.92
CA LYS A 22 -12.31 14.21 -8.06
C LYS A 22 -12.71 13.47 -6.78
N LEU A 23 -12.16 12.28 -6.54
CA LEU A 23 -12.45 11.50 -5.35
C LEU A 23 -11.81 12.14 -4.12
N ASN A 24 -12.48 12.05 -2.98
CA ASN A 24 -11.92 12.43 -1.69
C ASN A 24 -11.00 11.33 -1.20
N LEU A 25 -9.71 11.50 -1.43
CA LEU A 25 -8.70 10.51 -1.08
C LEU A 25 -7.95 10.94 0.19
N VAL A 26 -7.71 9.98 1.07
CA VAL A 26 -6.88 10.15 2.26
C VAL A 26 -5.77 9.12 2.20
N TYR A 27 -4.54 9.57 2.40
CA TYR A 27 -3.37 8.72 2.47
C TYR A 27 -2.76 8.78 3.85
N VAL A 28 -2.36 7.62 4.38
CA VAL A 28 -1.66 7.48 5.65
C VAL A 28 -0.36 6.72 5.39
N SER A 29 0.72 7.20 5.97
CA SER A 29 2.02 6.56 5.88
C SER A 29 2.49 6.12 7.27
N THR A 30 3.02 4.90 7.35
CA THR A 30 3.61 4.39 8.60
C THR A 30 5.03 4.89 8.82
N GLU A 31 5.66 5.44 7.80
CA GLU A 31 7.06 5.90 7.81
C GLU A 31 8.01 4.79 8.26
N GLY A 32 7.91 3.65 7.58
CA GLY A 32 8.72 2.48 7.82
C GLY A 32 7.97 1.41 8.61
N THR A 33 8.22 1.30 9.90
CA THR A 33 7.64 0.25 10.72
C THR A 33 6.17 0.48 11.03
N PHE A 34 5.34 -0.52 10.81
CA PHE A 34 3.93 -0.48 11.16
C PHE A 34 3.74 -1.07 12.56
N THR A 35 3.37 -0.24 13.52
CA THR A 35 3.28 -0.60 14.94
C THR A 35 1.84 -0.77 15.41
N GLU A 36 1.66 -1.43 16.56
CA GLU A 36 0.34 -1.58 17.19
C GLU A 36 -0.27 -0.23 17.56
N GLY A 37 0.55 0.72 18.02
CA GLY A 37 0.08 2.07 18.31
C GLY A 37 -0.45 2.78 17.08
N GLN A 38 0.23 2.62 15.95
CA GLN A 38 -0.25 3.16 14.67
C GLN A 38 -1.54 2.46 14.21
N MET A 39 -1.67 1.17 14.46
CA MET A 39 -2.89 0.42 14.15
C MET A 39 -4.10 0.99 14.92
N LYS A 40 -3.92 1.28 16.20
CA LYS A 40 -4.96 1.90 17.03
C LYS A 40 -5.32 3.30 16.54
N LEU A 41 -4.31 4.09 16.19
CA LEU A 41 -4.51 5.43 15.64
C LEU A 41 -5.25 5.37 14.30
N LEU A 42 -4.91 4.42 13.44
CA LEU A 42 -5.60 4.22 12.16
C LEU A 42 -7.09 3.94 12.38
N ARG A 43 -7.44 3.11 13.36
CA ARG A 43 -8.84 2.85 13.69
C ARG A 43 -9.58 4.12 14.08
N LEU A 44 -8.95 4.98 14.89
CA LEU A 44 -9.55 6.26 15.27
C LEU A 44 -9.76 7.17 14.05
N ILE A 45 -8.79 7.20 13.14
CA ILE A 45 -8.89 7.99 11.90
C ILE A 45 -10.06 7.49 11.04
N LEU A 46 -10.20 6.19 10.88
CA LEU A 46 -11.28 5.59 10.10
C LEU A 46 -12.64 5.94 10.70
N ASP A 47 -12.78 5.80 12.01
CA ASP A 47 -14.05 6.06 12.70
C ASP A 47 -14.42 7.54 12.65
N LYS A 48 -13.45 8.43 12.93
CA LYS A 48 -13.69 9.88 12.96
C LYS A 48 -14.05 10.46 11.60
N ASN A 49 -13.46 9.94 10.53
CA ASN A 49 -13.66 10.46 9.18
C ASN A 49 -14.72 9.69 8.39
N GLN A 50 -15.40 8.74 9.03
CA GLN A 50 -16.44 7.90 8.40
C GLN A 50 -15.94 7.27 7.09
N VAL A 51 -14.72 6.75 7.12
CA VAL A 51 -14.09 6.13 5.95
C VAL A 51 -14.81 4.83 5.59
N LYS A 52 -15.24 4.73 4.34
CA LYS A 52 -16.01 3.58 3.86
C LYS A 52 -15.12 2.44 3.37
N GLU A 53 -13.90 2.74 2.93
CA GLU A 53 -13.02 1.76 2.34
C GLU A 53 -11.57 2.03 2.75
N LEU A 54 -10.91 0.97 3.22
CA LEU A 54 -9.48 0.97 3.55
C LEU A 54 -8.75 0.09 2.55
N ARG A 55 -7.74 0.65 1.89
CA ARG A 55 -6.90 -0.08 0.94
C ARG A 55 -5.44 -0.01 1.37
N SER A 56 -4.73 -1.12 1.28
CA SER A 56 -3.30 -1.16 1.55
C SER A 56 -2.52 -1.01 0.23
N ILE A 57 -1.44 -0.24 0.31
CA ILE A 57 -0.49 -0.03 -0.79
C ILE A 57 0.95 -0.22 -0.31
N PHE A 58 1.16 -1.21 0.55
CA PHE A 58 2.49 -1.57 1.05
C PHE A 58 3.39 -2.09 -0.06
N ASP A 59 4.69 -2.18 0.22
CA ASP A 59 5.70 -2.62 -0.74
C ASP A 59 5.44 -4.06 -1.23
N ASN A 60 5.90 -4.34 -2.43
CA ASN A 60 5.84 -5.67 -3.04
C ASN A 60 7.09 -6.47 -2.63
N ASP A 61 7.21 -6.72 -1.34
CA ASP A 61 8.28 -7.49 -0.72
C ASP A 61 7.78 -8.19 0.54
N LYS A 62 8.64 -9.00 1.16
CA LYS A 62 8.28 -9.78 2.34
C LYS A 62 7.70 -8.93 3.47
N GLN A 63 8.34 -7.80 3.77
CA GLN A 63 7.89 -6.91 4.84
C GLN A 63 6.53 -6.27 4.52
N GLY A 64 6.34 -5.85 3.28
CA GLY A 64 5.08 -5.30 2.82
C GLY A 64 3.95 -6.31 2.87
N TYR A 65 4.23 -7.57 2.51
CA TYR A 65 3.24 -8.65 2.63
C TYR A 65 2.84 -8.89 4.08
N LYS A 66 3.79 -8.88 5.01
CA LYS A 66 3.50 -9.03 6.45
C LYS A 66 2.61 -7.91 6.95
N TYR A 67 2.91 -6.67 6.61
CA TYR A 67 2.10 -5.51 7.02
C TYR A 67 0.70 -5.58 6.44
N THR A 68 0.57 -5.96 5.18
CA THR A 68 -0.73 -6.12 4.52
C THR A 68 -1.59 -7.17 5.23
N LEU A 69 -1.02 -8.35 5.52
CA LEU A 69 -1.73 -9.43 6.20
C LEU A 69 -2.08 -9.07 7.65
N TRP A 70 -1.17 -8.39 8.35
CA TRP A 70 -1.42 -7.93 9.71
C TRP A 70 -2.56 -6.92 9.76
N LEU A 71 -2.59 -5.98 8.82
CA LEU A 71 -3.67 -5.02 8.66
C LEU A 71 -5.01 -5.73 8.44
N HIS A 72 -5.05 -6.68 7.53
CA HIS A 72 -6.26 -7.43 7.20
C HIS A 72 -6.74 -8.29 8.37
N ARG A 73 -5.81 -8.90 9.11
CA ARG A 73 -6.15 -9.65 10.32
C ARG A 73 -6.82 -8.73 11.34
N HIS A 74 -6.30 -7.55 11.53
CA HIS A 74 -6.81 -6.61 12.53
C HIS A 74 -8.18 -6.03 12.16
N PHE A 75 -8.39 -5.64 10.90
CA PHE A 75 -9.60 -4.95 10.47
C PHE A 75 -10.66 -5.86 9.87
N TYR A 76 -10.28 -7.00 9.33
CA TYR A 76 -11.20 -7.91 8.63
C TYR A 76 -11.26 -9.31 9.26
N GLY A 77 -10.56 -9.52 10.37
CA GLY A 77 -10.63 -10.78 11.12
C GLY A 77 -9.97 -11.98 10.43
N ALA A 78 -9.06 -11.74 9.47
CA ALA A 78 -8.37 -12.84 8.80
C ALA A 78 -7.52 -13.64 9.78
N GLN A 79 -7.60 -14.97 9.71
CA GLN A 79 -6.88 -15.89 10.60
C GLN A 79 -5.61 -16.39 9.91
N THR A 80 -4.54 -15.62 9.99
CA THR A 80 -3.27 -15.98 9.36
C THR A 80 -2.11 -15.79 10.34
N ASP A 81 -1.33 -16.85 10.56
CA ASP A 81 -0.09 -16.77 11.31
C ASP A 81 1.02 -16.31 10.36
N VAL A 82 1.26 -15.01 10.37
CA VAL A 82 2.19 -14.34 9.44
C VAL A 82 3.64 -14.77 9.67
N GLU A 83 4.00 -15.06 10.92
CA GLU A 83 5.39 -15.35 11.27
C GLU A 83 5.89 -16.73 10.80
N SER A 84 4.97 -17.67 10.55
CA SER A 84 5.34 -19.02 10.14
C SER A 84 5.41 -19.19 8.62
N LEU A 85 5.07 -18.18 7.84
CA LEU A 85 4.98 -18.29 6.39
C LEU A 85 6.26 -17.85 5.67
N SER A 86 6.59 -18.55 4.58
CA SER A 86 7.65 -18.14 3.66
C SER A 86 7.21 -16.89 2.88
N GLU A 87 8.17 -16.22 2.23
CA GLU A 87 7.86 -15.06 1.39
C GLU A 87 6.85 -15.40 0.29
N GLN A 88 7.02 -16.56 -0.37
CA GLN A 88 6.10 -16.97 -1.43
C GLN A 88 4.70 -17.25 -0.88
N GLU A 89 4.59 -17.88 0.28
CA GLU A 89 3.31 -18.12 0.93
C GLU A 89 2.62 -16.83 1.33
N LEU A 90 3.38 -15.87 1.87
CA LEU A 90 2.88 -14.54 2.20
C LEU A 90 2.35 -13.82 0.95
N ARG A 91 3.11 -13.84 -0.14
CA ARG A 91 2.71 -13.25 -1.40
C ARG A 91 1.41 -13.85 -1.93
N ASN A 92 1.31 -15.18 -1.90
CA ASN A 92 0.10 -15.88 -2.34
C ASN A 92 -1.12 -15.46 -1.51
N LYS A 93 -0.97 -15.36 -0.19
CA LYS A 93 -2.03 -14.90 0.70
C LYS A 93 -2.47 -13.48 0.39
N VAL A 94 -1.53 -12.57 0.14
CA VAL A 94 -1.83 -11.19 -0.21
C VAL A 94 -2.61 -11.11 -1.52
N HIS A 95 -2.25 -11.92 -2.51
CA HIS A 95 -2.94 -11.95 -3.81
C HIS A 95 -4.39 -12.45 -3.71
N GLU A 96 -4.74 -13.17 -2.66
CA GLU A 96 -6.12 -13.61 -2.41
C GLU A 96 -6.99 -12.52 -1.79
N LEU A 97 -6.39 -11.44 -1.28
CA LEU A 97 -7.11 -10.41 -0.56
C LEU A 97 -7.71 -9.37 -1.51
N LYS A 98 -8.86 -8.83 -1.10
CA LYS A 98 -9.46 -7.65 -1.71
C LYS A 98 -8.90 -6.39 -1.03
N ASN A 99 -9.07 -5.25 -1.66
CA ASN A 99 -8.63 -3.96 -1.10
C ASN A 99 -7.12 -3.88 -0.88
N VAL A 100 -6.35 -4.57 -1.71
CA VAL A 100 -4.90 -4.51 -1.74
C VAL A 100 -4.46 -4.11 -3.14
N GLU A 101 -3.56 -3.12 -3.22
CA GLU A 101 -2.89 -2.76 -4.46
C GLU A 101 -1.39 -2.94 -4.25
N LEU A 102 -0.76 -3.71 -5.13
CA LEU A 102 0.67 -3.95 -5.11
C LEU A 102 1.33 -3.25 -6.29
N PRO A 103 2.49 -2.62 -6.09
CA PRO A 103 3.27 -2.12 -7.22
C PRO A 103 3.81 -3.28 -8.06
N GLU A 104 4.14 -3.03 -9.31
CA GLU A 104 4.79 -4.02 -10.18
C GLU A 104 6.24 -4.26 -9.74
N LYS A 105 6.92 -3.19 -9.37
CA LYS A 105 8.27 -3.24 -8.81
C LYS A 105 8.20 -3.41 -7.30
N LYS A 106 9.27 -3.07 -6.59
CA LYS A 106 9.31 -3.23 -5.15
C LYS A 106 8.35 -2.27 -4.43
N ASP A 107 8.31 -1.01 -4.86
CA ASP A 107 7.47 0.02 -4.27
C ASP A 107 6.89 0.96 -5.35
N TRP A 108 5.96 1.81 -4.96
CA TRP A 108 5.27 2.72 -5.87
C TRP A 108 6.20 3.81 -6.43
N ASN A 109 7.20 4.22 -5.67
CA ASN A 109 8.18 5.19 -6.14
C ASN A 109 9.02 4.61 -7.29
N ASP A 110 9.39 3.34 -7.22
CA ASP A 110 10.09 2.65 -8.30
C ASP A 110 9.20 2.54 -9.55
N ASP A 111 7.92 2.25 -9.39
CA ASP A 111 6.96 2.23 -10.50
C ASP A 111 6.84 3.60 -11.16
N LEU A 112 6.77 4.66 -10.37
CA LEU A 112 6.70 6.03 -10.89
C LEU A 112 7.97 6.40 -11.66
N LYS A 113 9.14 6.08 -11.12
CA LYS A 113 10.42 6.32 -11.78
C LYS A 113 10.51 5.58 -13.12
N ALA A 114 10.07 4.33 -13.16
CA ALA A 114 10.05 3.54 -14.39
C ALA A 114 9.13 4.17 -15.45
N SER A 115 7.97 4.66 -15.04
CA SER A 115 7.04 5.38 -15.91
C SER A 115 7.67 6.67 -16.47
N CYS A 116 8.31 7.46 -15.61
CA CYS A 116 8.99 8.69 -16.02
C CYS A 116 10.18 8.41 -16.95
N ALA A 117 10.97 7.39 -16.67
CA ALA A 117 12.10 6.98 -17.50
C ALA A 117 11.63 6.58 -18.90
N THR A 118 10.52 5.86 -19.01
CA THR A 118 9.92 5.47 -20.29
C THR A 118 9.49 6.71 -21.07
N CYS A 119 8.83 7.66 -20.43
CA CYS A 119 8.45 8.93 -21.06
C CYS A 119 9.65 9.72 -21.54
N THR A 120 10.69 9.83 -20.71
CA THR A 120 11.93 10.52 -21.05
C THR A 120 12.64 9.87 -22.23
N SER A 121 12.68 8.53 -22.29
CA SER A 121 13.27 7.79 -23.40
C SER A 121 12.56 8.07 -24.72
N VAL A 122 11.23 8.16 -24.70
CA VAL A 122 10.44 8.50 -25.89
C VAL A 122 10.73 9.92 -26.34
N GLU A 123 10.80 10.88 -25.43
CA GLU A 123 11.12 12.28 -25.74
C GLU A 123 12.53 12.44 -26.29
N SER A 124 13.51 11.76 -25.72
CA SER A 124 14.90 11.83 -26.17
C SER A 124 15.14 11.13 -27.50
N GLY A 125 14.22 10.30 -27.97
CA GLY A 125 14.25 9.66 -29.27
C GLY A 125 13.80 10.55 -30.42
N GLN A 126 13.36 11.74 -30.11
CA GLN A 126 12.96 12.74 -31.08
C GLN A 126 14.13 13.62 -31.48
#